data_55de7ce2bbeadadafbad524bf8a80dd7
#
_entry.id   55de7ce2bbeadadafbad524bf8a80dd7
#
_cell.length_a   1.000
_cell.length_b   1.000
_cell.length_c   1.000
_cell.angle_alpha   90.00
_cell.angle_beta   90.00
_cell.angle_gamma   90.00
#
_symmetry.space_group_name_H-M   'P 1'
#
loop_
_entity.id
_entity.type
_entity.pdbx_description
1 polymer ?
#
loop_
_entity_poly.entity_id
_entity_poly.type
_entity_poly.pdbx_seq_one_letter_code
_entity_poly.pdbx_strand_id
1 'polypeptide(L)'
;MPRFRRQRASLMLLAVLWGVTVVPGVAMIANSTASELLHAYGLENFSASLSAPVNEDLMRLLGVLAVLSLASRRRLTVMDGAVYGFLVGAGFEVLENLLYALRGASFGETISVGVMRLLVGFGLHALWTTAAGAGLAFCLARPQQGLPGRWWVL
;
A
#
# COMPACT_ATOMS: atom_id res chain seq x y z
N MET A 1 -23.72 -20.91 9.61
CA MET A 1 -23.47 -19.45 9.47
C MET A 1 -21.97 -19.24 9.54
N PRO A 2 -21.32 -18.56 8.57
CA PRO A 2 -19.91 -18.22 8.69
C PRO A 2 -19.73 -17.27 9.88
N ARG A 3 -18.98 -17.69 10.88
CA ARG A 3 -18.61 -16.83 12.00
C ARG A 3 -17.67 -15.76 11.45
N PHE A 4 -18.12 -14.52 11.42
CA PHE A 4 -17.24 -13.37 11.14
C PHE A 4 -16.08 -13.41 12.12
N ARG A 5 -14.89 -13.70 11.59
CA ARG A 5 -13.70 -13.78 12.42
C ARG A 5 -13.24 -12.37 12.73
N ARG A 6 -13.21 -12.03 14.02
CA ARG A 6 -12.69 -10.74 14.47
C ARG A 6 -11.18 -10.68 14.19
N GLN A 7 -10.76 -9.73 13.37
CA GLN A 7 -9.35 -9.46 13.12
C GLN A 7 -8.64 -9.03 14.42
N ARG A 8 -7.37 -9.37 14.56
CA ARG A 8 -6.59 -8.94 15.71
C ARG A 8 -6.30 -7.45 15.61
N ALA A 9 -6.74 -6.65 16.58
CA ALA A 9 -6.54 -5.20 16.59
C ALA A 9 -5.07 -4.81 16.47
N SER A 10 -4.15 -5.60 17.05
CA SER A 10 -2.71 -5.38 16.92
C SER A 10 -2.19 -5.49 15.48
N LEU A 11 -2.70 -6.46 14.70
CA LEU A 11 -2.31 -6.60 13.29
C LEU A 11 -2.94 -5.51 12.42
N MET A 12 -4.15 -5.07 12.73
CA MET A 12 -4.79 -3.93 12.06
C MET A 12 -3.99 -2.65 12.32
N LEU A 13 -3.60 -2.40 13.57
CA LEU A 13 -2.75 -1.26 13.92
C LEU A 13 -1.39 -1.33 13.23
N LEU A 14 -0.76 -2.51 13.21
CA LEU A 14 0.50 -2.72 12.50
C LEU A 14 0.38 -2.40 10.99
N ALA A 15 -0.72 -2.82 10.36
CA ALA A 15 -0.98 -2.53 8.96
C ALA A 15 -1.09 -1.01 8.70
N VAL A 16 -1.85 -0.29 9.51
CA VAL A 16 -1.95 1.18 9.42
C VAL A 16 -0.60 1.85 9.65
N LEU A 17 0.12 1.47 10.71
CA LEU A 17 1.43 2.05 11.02
C LEU A 17 2.44 1.79 9.90
N TRP A 18 2.43 0.59 9.30
CA TRP A 18 3.28 0.32 8.14
C TRP A 18 2.98 1.26 6.98
N GLY A 19 1.71 1.45 6.64
CA GLY A 19 1.28 2.38 5.59
C GLY A 19 1.68 3.83 5.87
N VAL A 20 1.48 4.28 7.10
CA VAL A 20 1.78 5.68 7.49
C VAL A 20 3.27 5.95 7.61
N THR A 21 4.10 4.99 8.02
CA THR A 21 5.51 5.26 8.35
C THR A 21 6.50 4.61 7.40
N VAL A 22 6.40 3.29 7.21
CA VAL A 22 7.41 2.53 6.45
C VAL A 22 7.31 2.83 4.96
N VAL A 23 6.11 2.81 4.40
CA VAL A 23 5.91 3.04 2.96
C VAL A 23 6.47 4.40 2.54
N PRO A 24 6.03 5.54 3.11
CA PRO A 24 6.53 6.84 2.69
C PRO A 24 8.01 7.05 3.04
N GLY A 25 8.48 6.54 4.19
CA GLY A 25 9.88 6.68 4.59
C GLY A 25 10.84 5.99 3.62
N VAL A 26 10.55 4.74 3.24
CA VAL A 26 11.37 3.99 2.29
C VAL A 26 11.20 4.54 0.87
N ALA A 27 9.96 4.88 0.46
CA ALA A 27 9.70 5.45 -0.85
C ALA A 27 10.46 6.77 -1.07
N MET A 28 10.53 7.64 -0.08
CA MET A 28 11.33 8.88 -0.19
C MET A 28 12.79 8.59 -0.51
N ILE A 29 13.42 7.67 0.20
CA ILE A 29 14.83 7.30 -0.02
C ILE A 29 15.00 6.65 -1.40
N ALA A 30 14.14 5.67 -1.74
CA ALA A 30 14.22 4.96 -2.99
C ALA A 30 13.97 5.88 -4.19
N ASN A 31 13.01 6.80 -4.09
CA ASN A 31 12.69 7.75 -5.15
C ASN A 31 13.80 8.78 -5.37
N SER A 32 14.47 9.27 -4.30
CA SER A 32 15.62 10.18 -4.44
C SER A 32 16.79 9.47 -5.13
N THR A 33 17.14 8.27 -4.69
CA THR A 33 18.22 7.48 -5.32
C THR A 33 17.91 7.13 -6.77
N ALA A 34 16.68 6.73 -7.08
CA ALA A 34 16.26 6.45 -8.45
C ALA A 34 16.30 7.71 -9.32
N SER A 35 15.91 8.86 -8.78
CA SER A 35 15.97 10.14 -9.48
C SER A 35 17.42 10.53 -9.83
N GLU A 36 18.35 10.38 -8.89
CA GLU A 36 19.78 10.65 -9.13
C GLU A 36 20.35 9.73 -10.22
N LEU A 37 20.03 8.44 -10.17
CA LEU A 37 20.44 7.49 -11.20
C LEU A 37 19.87 7.84 -12.57
N LEU A 38 18.58 8.08 -12.67
CA LEU A 38 17.92 8.42 -13.93
C LEU A 38 18.44 9.73 -14.51
N HIS A 39 18.74 10.72 -13.66
CA HIS A 39 19.38 11.97 -14.08
C HIS A 39 20.76 11.71 -14.68
N ALA A 40 21.58 10.83 -14.07
CA ALA A 40 22.90 10.49 -14.60
C ALA A 40 22.85 9.84 -16.00
N TYR A 41 21.71 9.24 -16.38
CA TYR A 41 21.47 8.66 -17.72
C TYR A 41 20.65 9.56 -18.65
N GLY A 42 20.36 10.81 -18.29
CA GLY A 42 19.52 11.73 -19.07
C GLY A 42 18.05 11.35 -19.16
N LEU A 43 17.55 10.60 -18.16
CA LEU A 43 16.17 10.08 -18.08
C LEU A 43 15.36 10.74 -16.97
N GLU A 44 15.71 11.97 -16.58
CA GLU A 44 15.07 12.71 -15.49
C GLU A 44 13.56 12.85 -15.62
N ASN A 45 13.04 12.96 -16.84
CA ASN A 45 11.60 13.08 -17.11
C ASN A 45 10.79 11.83 -16.74
N PHE A 46 11.46 10.67 -16.59
CA PHE A 46 10.83 9.40 -16.23
C PHE A 46 10.93 9.09 -14.73
N SER A 47 11.72 9.85 -13.97
CA SER A 47 12.01 9.54 -12.57
C SER A 47 10.75 9.49 -11.70
N ALA A 48 9.92 10.54 -11.74
CA ALA A 48 8.70 10.62 -10.94
C ALA A 48 7.61 9.64 -11.43
N SER A 49 7.49 9.45 -12.75
CA SER A 49 6.42 8.64 -13.35
C SER A 49 6.66 7.14 -13.21
N LEU A 50 7.93 6.72 -13.15
CA LEU A 50 8.29 5.29 -13.16
C LEU A 50 8.70 4.79 -11.78
N SER A 51 9.56 5.53 -11.07
CA SER A 51 10.14 5.04 -9.81
C SER A 51 9.15 5.12 -8.65
N ALA A 52 8.40 6.21 -8.53
CA ALA A 52 7.52 6.41 -7.39
C ALA A 52 6.41 5.34 -7.29
N PRO A 53 5.59 5.09 -8.34
CA PRO A 53 4.56 4.06 -8.27
C PRO A 53 5.11 2.68 -7.94
N VAL A 54 6.23 2.29 -8.57
CA VAL A 54 6.83 0.95 -8.37
C VAL A 54 7.32 0.78 -6.93
N ASN A 55 8.05 1.75 -6.40
CA ASN A 55 8.59 1.68 -5.04
C ASN A 55 7.48 1.69 -3.98
N GLU A 56 6.47 2.53 -4.16
CA GLU A 56 5.35 2.64 -3.23
C GLU A 56 4.47 1.38 -3.22
N ASP A 57 4.14 0.85 -4.40
CA ASP A 57 3.36 -0.38 -4.52
C ASP A 57 4.10 -1.57 -3.92
N LEU A 58 5.39 -1.69 -4.19
CA LEU A 58 6.22 -2.75 -3.62
C LEU A 58 6.23 -2.68 -2.09
N MET A 59 6.43 -1.51 -1.51
CA MET A 59 6.46 -1.33 -0.06
C MET A 59 5.10 -1.59 0.58
N ARG A 60 3.99 -1.23 -0.07
CA ARG A 60 2.64 -1.56 0.39
C ARG A 60 2.41 -3.07 0.38
N LEU A 61 2.78 -3.76 -0.69
CA LEU A 61 2.66 -5.23 -0.80
C LEU A 61 3.52 -5.95 0.23
N LEU A 62 4.74 -5.50 0.49
CA LEU A 62 5.60 -6.06 1.52
C LEU A 62 4.98 -5.89 2.91
N GLY A 63 4.32 -4.76 3.18
CA GLY A 63 3.58 -4.55 4.43
C GLY A 63 2.43 -5.52 4.60
N VAL A 64 1.62 -5.71 3.56
CA VAL A 64 0.54 -6.70 3.59
C VAL A 64 1.10 -8.10 3.81
N LEU A 65 2.16 -8.48 3.11
CA LEU A 65 2.81 -9.79 3.26
C LEU A 65 3.35 -9.99 4.69
N ALA A 66 3.99 -8.97 5.27
CA ALA A 66 4.50 -9.02 6.63
C ALA A 66 3.35 -9.26 7.63
N VAL A 67 2.26 -8.50 7.53
CA VAL A 67 1.09 -8.66 8.41
C VAL A 67 0.43 -10.02 8.23
N LEU A 68 0.27 -10.51 6.99
CA LEU A 68 -0.28 -11.84 6.70
C LEU A 68 0.61 -12.96 7.23
N SER A 69 1.94 -12.79 7.20
CA SER A 69 2.88 -13.78 7.74
C SER A 69 2.79 -13.91 9.26
N LEU A 70 2.45 -12.82 9.97
CA LEU A 70 2.21 -12.78 11.40
C LEU A 70 0.80 -13.27 11.78
N ALA A 71 -0.12 -13.28 10.83
CA ALA A 71 -1.44 -13.86 11.01
C ALA A 71 -1.36 -15.39 11.05
N SER A 72 -2.31 -16.03 11.74
CA SER A 72 -2.34 -17.51 11.81
C SER A 72 -2.56 -18.13 10.44
N ARG A 73 -1.51 -18.69 9.83
CA ARG A 73 -1.53 -19.29 8.48
C ARG A 73 -2.63 -20.35 8.29
N ARG A 74 -2.96 -21.11 9.34
CA ARG A 74 -3.98 -22.18 9.27
C ARG A 74 -5.41 -21.69 9.01
N ARG A 75 -5.65 -20.38 9.03
CA ARG A 75 -6.99 -19.79 8.91
C ARG A 75 -6.99 -18.53 8.04
N LEU A 76 -5.97 -18.38 7.22
CA LEU A 76 -5.88 -17.22 6.32
C LEU A 76 -7.00 -17.27 5.30
N THR A 77 -7.69 -16.14 5.11
CA THR A 77 -8.76 -15.97 4.13
C THR A 77 -8.45 -14.79 3.21
N VAL A 78 -9.06 -14.77 2.03
CA VAL A 78 -8.97 -13.63 1.09
C VAL A 78 -9.41 -12.32 1.77
N MET A 79 -10.41 -12.41 2.66
CA MET A 79 -10.89 -11.24 3.42
C MET A 79 -9.80 -10.68 4.37
N ASP A 80 -8.96 -11.54 4.96
CA ASP A 80 -7.84 -11.07 5.79
C ASP A 80 -6.88 -10.20 4.96
N GLY A 81 -6.55 -10.66 3.74
CA GLY A 81 -5.72 -9.90 2.81
C GLY A 81 -6.35 -8.59 2.36
N ALA A 82 -7.65 -8.61 2.07
CA ALA A 82 -8.39 -7.41 1.69
C ALA A 82 -8.38 -6.36 2.84
N VAL A 83 -8.67 -6.78 4.07
CA VAL A 83 -8.70 -5.88 5.24
C VAL A 83 -7.32 -5.30 5.53
N TYR A 84 -6.26 -6.12 5.56
CA TYR A 84 -4.91 -5.61 5.83
C TYR A 84 -4.39 -4.77 4.66
N GLY A 85 -4.71 -5.14 3.42
CA GLY A 85 -4.40 -4.36 2.24
C GLY A 85 -5.05 -2.98 2.27
N PHE A 86 -6.34 -2.92 2.62
CA PHE A 86 -7.04 -1.66 2.81
C PHE A 86 -6.36 -0.78 3.86
N LEU A 87 -6.02 -1.33 5.01
CA LEU A 87 -5.42 -0.58 6.11
C LEU A 87 -4.02 -0.05 5.78
N VAL A 88 -3.18 -0.85 5.10
CA VAL A 88 -1.87 -0.40 4.61
C VAL A 88 -2.03 0.71 3.59
N GLY A 89 -2.90 0.52 2.59
CA GLY A 89 -3.14 1.50 1.53
C GLY A 89 -3.75 2.80 2.04
N ALA A 90 -4.75 2.72 2.94
CA ALA A 90 -5.38 3.89 3.55
C ALA A 90 -4.41 4.66 4.45
N GLY A 91 -3.58 3.95 5.23
CA GLY A 91 -2.54 4.58 6.05
C GLY A 91 -1.55 5.39 5.21
N PHE A 92 -1.07 4.82 4.11
CA PHE A 92 -0.20 5.51 3.16
C PHE A 92 -0.89 6.73 2.55
N GLU A 93 -2.10 6.55 2.03
CA GLU A 93 -2.86 7.60 1.35
C GLU A 93 -3.13 8.82 2.24
N VAL A 94 -3.48 8.60 3.51
CA VAL A 94 -3.71 9.70 4.46
C VAL A 94 -2.45 10.55 4.63
N LEU A 95 -1.29 9.93 4.84
CA LEU A 95 -0.04 10.67 4.99
C LEU A 95 0.38 11.33 3.68
N GLU A 96 0.28 10.64 2.56
CA GLU A 96 0.62 11.19 1.25
C GLU A 96 -0.22 12.43 0.94
N ASN A 97 -1.54 12.36 1.13
CA ASN A 97 -2.43 13.49 0.92
C ASN A 97 -2.09 14.67 1.82
N LEU A 98 -1.74 14.42 3.08
CA LEU A 98 -1.27 15.45 4.00
C LEU A 98 0.03 16.09 3.51
N LEU A 99 1.02 15.29 3.11
CA LEU A 99 2.31 15.79 2.61
C LEU A 99 2.15 16.64 1.35
N TYR A 100 1.27 16.24 0.42
CA TYR A 100 0.98 17.04 -0.76
C TYR A 100 0.28 18.36 -0.42
N ALA A 101 -0.70 18.32 0.48
CA ALA A 101 -1.36 19.54 0.94
C ALA A 101 -0.37 20.53 1.59
N LEU A 102 0.54 20.04 2.42
CA LEU A 102 1.56 20.87 3.09
C LEU A 102 2.63 21.45 2.16
N ARG A 103 2.72 21.00 0.92
CA ARG A 103 3.62 21.57 -0.10
C ARG A 103 3.07 22.82 -0.78
N GLY A 104 1.81 23.19 -0.55
CA GLY A 104 1.23 24.41 -1.06
C GLY A 104 1.96 25.65 -0.52
N ALA A 105 2.36 26.58 -1.42
CA ALA A 105 3.07 27.82 -1.08
C ALA A 105 2.18 28.85 -0.36
N SER A 106 0.87 28.63 -0.38
CA SER A 106 -0.14 29.47 0.28
C SER A 106 -1.28 28.63 0.87
N PHE A 107 -2.02 29.21 1.79
CA PHE A 107 -3.21 28.55 2.37
C PHE A 107 -4.23 28.16 1.29
N GLY A 108 -4.44 29.02 0.29
CA GLY A 108 -5.34 28.75 -0.84
C GLY A 108 -4.90 27.54 -1.67
N GLU A 109 -3.60 27.42 -1.96
CA GLU A 109 -3.05 26.25 -2.64
C GLU A 109 -3.15 24.97 -1.82
N THR A 110 -2.85 25.04 -0.52
CA THR A 110 -3.02 23.91 0.40
C THR A 110 -4.44 23.36 0.35
N ILE A 111 -5.44 24.23 0.45
CA ILE A 111 -6.86 23.83 0.36
C ILE A 111 -7.19 23.27 -1.02
N SER A 112 -6.76 23.93 -2.09
CA SER A 112 -7.03 23.52 -3.47
C SER A 112 -6.46 22.12 -3.75
N VAL A 113 -5.19 21.87 -3.39
CA VAL A 113 -4.54 20.56 -3.55
C VAL A 113 -5.24 19.51 -2.71
N GLY A 114 -5.57 19.81 -1.45
CA GLY A 114 -6.28 18.89 -0.57
C GLY A 114 -7.65 18.47 -1.12
N VAL A 115 -8.44 19.44 -1.60
CA VAL A 115 -9.75 19.19 -2.21
C VAL A 115 -9.61 18.37 -3.50
N MET A 116 -8.65 18.72 -4.38
CA MET A 116 -8.42 18.00 -5.61
C MET A 116 -8.04 16.55 -5.35
N ARG A 117 -7.15 16.28 -4.41
CA ARG A 117 -6.74 14.91 -4.04
C ARG A 117 -7.90 14.11 -3.41
N LEU A 118 -8.76 14.75 -2.63
CA LEU A 118 -9.98 14.14 -2.10
C LEU A 118 -10.96 13.75 -3.21
N LEU A 119 -11.14 14.60 -4.23
CA LEU A 119 -12.12 14.35 -5.29
C LEU A 119 -11.62 13.36 -6.35
N VAL A 120 -10.33 13.38 -6.67
CA VAL A 120 -9.77 12.62 -7.81
C VAL A 120 -9.00 11.38 -7.37
N GLY A 121 -8.33 11.43 -6.23
CA GLY A 121 -7.40 10.37 -5.78
C GLY A 121 -7.83 9.60 -4.53
N PHE A 122 -8.89 10.05 -3.84
CA PHE A 122 -9.27 9.44 -2.57
C PHE A 122 -9.67 7.98 -2.72
N GLY A 123 -9.03 7.12 -1.96
CA GLY A 123 -9.30 5.69 -1.93
C GLY A 123 -8.56 4.86 -2.98
N LEU A 124 -7.85 5.45 -3.95
CA LEU A 124 -7.19 4.69 -5.01
C LEU A 124 -6.10 3.76 -4.45
N HIS A 125 -5.21 4.27 -3.60
CA HIS A 125 -4.17 3.46 -2.98
C HIS A 125 -4.74 2.39 -2.06
N ALA A 126 -5.80 2.74 -1.31
CA ALA A 126 -6.52 1.80 -0.48
C ALA A 126 -7.18 0.68 -1.31
N LEU A 127 -7.84 1.01 -2.41
CA LEU A 127 -8.50 0.04 -3.30
C LEU A 127 -7.51 -0.90 -3.99
N TRP A 128 -6.44 -0.36 -4.58
CA TRP A 128 -5.41 -1.16 -5.24
C TRP A 128 -4.72 -2.11 -4.26
N THR A 129 -4.32 -1.61 -3.10
CA THR A 129 -3.67 -2.44 -2.08
C THR A 129 -4.65 -3.47 -1.48
N THR A 130 -5.96 -3.15 -1.42
CA THR A 130 -6.99 -4.11 -1.04
C THR A 130 -7.07 -5.27 -2.02
N ALA A 131 -7.14 -4.99 -3.31
CA ALA A 131 -7.22 -6.00 -4.36
C ALA A 131 -5.95 -6.88 -4.39
N ALA A 132 -4.78 -6.25 -4.33
CA ALA A 132 -3.50 -6.94 -4.30
C ALA A 132 -3.33 -7.79 -3.02
N GLY A 133 -3.74 -7.27 -1.87
CA GLY A 133 -3.74 -8.00 -0.60
C GLY A 133 -4.68 -9.21 -0.60
N ALA A 134 -5.86 -9.07 -1.19
CA ALA A 134 -6.80 -10.16 -1.38
C ALA A 134 -6.19 -11.28 -2.27
N GLY A 135 -5.56 -10.90 -3.39
CA GLY A 135 -4.85 -11.82 -4.28
C GLY A 135 -3.70 -12.54 -3.59
N LEU A 136 -2.91 -11.80 -2.82
CA LEU A 136 -1.80 -12.36 -2.04
C LEU A 136 -2.28 -13.38 -1.00
N ALA A 137 -3.33 -13.05 -0.24
CA ALA A 137 -3.92 -13.97 0.74
C ALA A 137 -4.51 -15.22 0.06
N PHE A 138 -5.14 -15.07 -1.10
CA PHE A 138 -5.65 -16.19 -1.89
C PHE A 138 -4.53 -17.14 -2.32
N CYS A 139 -3.39 -16.63 -2.79
CA CYS A 139 -2.24 -17.44 -3.14
C CYS A 139 -1.64 -18.16 -1.94
N LEU A 140 -1.53 -17.48 -0.80
CA LEU A 140 -0.99 -18.04 0.45
C LEU A 140 -1.92 -19.06 1.11
N ALA A 141 -3.24 -18.91 0.99
CA ALA A 141 -4.23 -19.81 1.58
C ALA A 141 -4.36 -21.14 0.81
N ARG A 142 -4.17 -21.15 -0.49
CA ARG A 142 -4.36 -22.32 -1.36
C ARG A 142 -3.54 -23.56 -1.01
N PRO A 143 -2.23 -23.45 -0.73
CA PRO A 143 -1.44 -24.60 -0.31
C PRO A 143 -1.95 -25.25 0.98
N GLN A 144 -2.59 -24.45 1.84
CA GLN A 144 -3.15 -24.92 3.11
C GLN A 144 -4.46 -25.69 2.93
N GLN A 145 -5.12 -25.52 1.81
CA GLN A 145 -6.34 -26.21 1.43
C GLN A 145 -6.08 -27.43 0.52
N GLY A 146 -4.82 -27.80 0.31
CA GLY A 146 -4.44 -28.88 -0.59
C GLY A 146 -4.62 -28.54 -2.08
N LEU A 147 -4.90 -27.30 -2.41
CA LEU A 147 -5.02 -26.83 -3.78
C LEU A 147 -3.67 -26.28 -4.30
N PRO A 148 -3.30 -26.51 -5.57
CA PRO A 148 -2.08 -25.95 -6.13
C PRO A 148 -2.11 -24.42 -6.08
N GLY A 149 -1.04 -23.83 -5.58
CA GLY A 149 -0.86 -22.38 -5.59
C GLY A 149 -0.84 -21.85 -7.03
N ARG A 150 -1.68 -20.89 -7.35
CA ARG A 150 -1.72 -20.22 -8.67
C ARG A 150 -1.13 -18.83 -8.51
N TRP A 151 0.19 -18.76 -8.49
CA TRP A 151 0.97 -17.52 -8.30
C TRP A 151 0.83 -16.51 -9.47
N TRP A 152 0.27 -16.94 -10.61
CA TRP A 152 0.05 -16.12 -11.81
C TRP A 152 -1.33 -15.43 -11.85
N VAL A 153 -2.08 -15.42 -10.74
CA VAL A 153 -3.41 -14.80 -10.61
C VAL A 153 -3.33 -13.43 -9.89
N LEU A 154 -2.11 -12.91 -9.69
CA LEU A 154 -1.89 -11.56 -9.13
C LEU A 154 -2.03 -10.47 -10.18
#